data_68fddcd2a85110b4833f213ec3add12c
#
_entry.id   68fddcd2a85110b4833f213ec3add12c
#
_cell.length_a   1.000
_cell.length_b   1.000
_cell.length_c   1.000
_cell.angle_alpha   90.00
_cell.angle_beta   90.00
_cell.angle_gamma   90.00
#
_symmetry.space_group_name_H-M   'P 1'
#
loop_
_entity.id
_entity.type
_entity.pdbx_description
1 polymer ?
#
loop_
_entity_poly.entity_id
_entity_poly.type
_entity_poly.pdbx_seq_one_letter_code
_entity_poly.pdbx_strand_id
1 'polypeptide(L)'
;MAKRILIQKKAKYRANLGYFVRKTVMNFMEDKPTKYGVQFIRAGVIKGDTLVEYASKAAAVPPATMKMAVGALIDAVSYFCANGRRVMVPGLGSFEVKTRVKVAETPEEATSTKTIKKGGRQLAFWPVGEFKALVNLDNVNFHENKAMSKQSLGDEDYAVLHPTA
;
A
#
# COMPACT_ATOMS: atom_id res chain seq x y z
N MET A 1 9.94 34.40 12.54
CA MET A 1 9.72 32.94 12.17
C MET A 1 8.33 32.54 12.62
N ALA A 2 7.38 32.40 11.71
CA ALA A 2 6.02 31.96 12.05
C ALA A 2 6.02 30.46 12.35
N LYS A 3 5.70 30.08 13.59
CA LYS A 3 5.43 28.69 13.95
C LYS A 3 4.22 28.23 13.15
N ARG A 4 4.41 27.32 12.16
CA ARG A 4 3.30 26.58 11.56
C ARG A 4 2.64 25.77 12.69
N ILE A 5 1.46 26.22 13.09
CA ILE A 5 0.56 25.43 13.93
C ILE A 5 0.11 24.27 13.06
N LEU A 6 0.74 23.12 13.22
CA LEU A 6 0.25 21.86 12.69
C LEU A 6 -1.06 21.56 13.40
N ILE A 7 -2.17 21.94 12.77
CA ILE A 7 -3.50 21.47 13.16
C ILE A 7 -3.43 19.93 12.95
N GLN A 8 -3.24 19.20 14.04
CA GLN A 8 -3.39 17.75 14.03
C GLN A 8 -4.86 17.44 13.72
N LYS A 9 -5.18 17.30 12.45
CA LYS A 9 -6.48 16.74 12.05
C LYS A 9 -6.57 15.37 12.69
N LYS A 10 -7.50 15.18 13.65
CA LYS A 10 -7.80 13.87 14.21
C LYS A 10 -8.04 12.91 13.07
N ALA A 11 -7.34 11.80 13.06
CA ALA A 11 -7.52 10.78 12.03
C ALA A 11 -8.99 10.36 11.97
N LYS A 12 -9.58 10.47 10.79
CA LYS A 12 -10.99 10.15 10.56
C LYS A 12 -11.24 8.65 10.65
N TYR A 13 -10.24 7.85 10.32
CA TYR A 13 -10.35 6.40 10.26
C TYR A 13 -9.22 5.77 11.08
N ARG A 14 -9.55 4.69 11.79
CA ARG A 14 -8.58 3.87 12.52
C ARG A 14 -8.38 2.57 11.75
N ALA A 15 -7.14 2.23 11.44
CA ALA A 15 -6.83 0.96 10.78
C ALA A 15 -7.02 -0.20 11.76
N ASN A 16 -7.72 -1.25 11.31
CA ASN A 16 -7.86 -2.52 12.02
C ASN A 16 -7.20 -3.61 11.18
N LEU A 17 -6.13 -4.19 11.70
CA LEU A 17 -5.36 -5.22 10.98
C LEU A 17 -5.39 -6.53 11.75
N GLY A 18 -5.94 -7.56 11.11
CA GLY A 18 -5.84 -8.92 11.60
C GLY A 18 -4.44 -9.50 11.31
N TYR A 19 -3.92 -10.28 12.23
CA TYR A 19 -2.67 -11.01 12.02
C TYR A 19 -2.76 -12.41 12.60
N PHE A 20 -1.83 -13.27 12.21
CA PHE A 20 -1.57 -14.54 12.86
C PHE A 20 -0.06 -14.79 12.94
N VAL A 21 0.35 -15.60 13.90
CA VAL A 21 1.74 -15.98 14.04
C VAL A 21 2.03 -17.18 13.15
N ARG A 22 3.09 -17.07 12.37
CA ARG A 22 3.52 -18.08 11.41
C ARG A 22 4.86 -18.68 11.80
N LYS A 23 4.94 -20.01 11.76
CA LYS A 23 6.18 -20.80 11.83
C LYS A 23 6.75 -20.95 10.42
N THR A 24 8.02 -20.68 10.24
CA THR A 24 8.72 -20.80 8.95
C THR A 24 10.05 -21.50 9.15
N VAL A 25 10.25 -22.60 8.41
CA VAL A 25 11.53 -23.31 8.38
C VAL A 25 12.38 -22.70 7.26
N MET A 26 13.61 -22.30 7.57
CA MET A 26 14.56 -21.71 6.63
C MET A 26 15.30 -22.80 5.87
N ASN A 27 14.67 -23.40 4.84
CA ASN A 27 15.23 -24.54 4.08
C ASN A 27 16.53 -24.24 3.31
N PHE A 28 16.86 -22.94 3.14
CA PHE A 28 18.08 -22.50 2.45
C PHE A 28 19.31 -22.44 3.38
N MET A 29 19.15 -22.69 4.67
CA MET A 29 20.24 -22.77 5.65
C MET A 29 20.52 -24.23 6.00
N GLU A 30 21.80 -24.58 6.19
CA GLU A 30 22.23 -25.97 6.52
C GLU A 30 21.53 -26.50 7.77
N ASP A 31 21.43 -25.70 8.81
CA ASP A 31 20.80 -26.05 10.10
C ASP A 31 19.25 -25.97 10.07
N LYS A 32 18.65 -25.53 8.95
CA LYS A 32 17.21 -25.37 8.78
C LYS A 32 16.50 -24.73 10.00
N PRO A 33 16.98 -23.59 10.51
CA PRO A 33 16.43 -23.03 11.74
C PRO A 33 14.96 -22.66 11.56
N THR A 34 14.18 -22.93 12.58
CA THR A 34 12.78 -22.51 12.66
C THR A 34 12.73 -21.07 13.13
N LYS A 35 12.00 -20.22 12.42
CA LYS A 35 11.71 -18.84 12.80
C LYS A 35 10.22 -18.59 12.90
N TYR A 36 9.85 -17.69 13.79
CA TYR A 36 8.47 -17.27 13.99
C TYR A 36 8.32 -15.83 13.53
N GLY A 37 7.21 -15.50 12.90
CA GLY A 37 6.94 -14.17 12.41
C GLY A 37 5.45 -13.86 12.38
N VAL A 38 5.12 -12.59 12.38
CA VAL A 38 3.74 -12.11 12.23
C VAL A 38 3.41 -12.00 10.74
N GLN A 39 2.29 -12.57 10.34
CA GLN A 39 1.74 -12.42 9.00
C GLN A 39 0.38 -11.71 9.09
N PHE A 40 0.24 -10.60 8.36
CA PHE A 40 -1.02 -9.87 8.32
C PHE A 40 -2.06 -10.55 7.42
N ILE A 41 -3.31 -10.53 7.88
CA ILE A 41 -4.46 -11.05 7.14
C ILE A 41 -4.99 -9.92 6.27
N ARG A 42 -5.05 -10.16 4.95
CA ARG A 42 -5.67 -9.22 4.02
C ARG A 42 -7.18 -9.44 4.02
N ALA A 43 -7.94 -8.41 4.36
CA ALA A 43 -9.40 -8.43 4.41
C ALA A 43 -10.08 -8.56 3.04
N GLY A 44 -9.32 -8.65 1.97
CA GLY A 44 -9.83 -8.72 0.60
C GLY A 44 -9.61 -7.43 -0.17
N VAL A 45 -10.18 -7.36 -1.37
CA VAL A 45 -10.07 -6.22 -2.28
C VAL A 45 -11.44 -5.61 -2.49
N ILE A 46 -11.56 -4.30 -2.23
CA ILE A 46 -12.75 -3.55 -2.60
C ILE A 46 -12.69 -3.26 -4.11
N LYS A 47 -13.70 -3.69 -4.84
CA LYS A 47 -13.81 -3.44 -6.29
C LYS A 47 -14.19 -1.99 -6.57
N GLY A 48 -13.84 -1.51 -7.78
CA GLY A 48 -14.07 -0.13 -8.18
C GLY A 48 -15.54 0.31 -8.10
N ASP A 49 -16.48 -0.55 -8.48
CA ASP A 49 -17.91 -0.22 -8.41
C ASP A 49 -18.38 -0.01 -6.96
N THR A 50 -17.98 -0.87 -6.02
CA THR A 50 -18.27 -0.71 -4.59
C THR A 50 -17.66 0.58 -4.03
N LEU A 51 -16.43 0.93 -4.47
CA LEU A 51 -15.78 2.17 -4.08
C LEU A 51 -16.55 3.38 -4.59
N VAL A 52 -17.00 3.36 -5.85
CA VAL A 52 -17.81 4.42 -6.47
C VAL A 52 -19.16 4.58 -5.78
N GLU A 53 -19.85 3.49 -5.43
CA GLU A 53 -21.11 3.53 -4.68
C GLU A 53 -20.91 4.18 -3.29
N TYR A 54 -19.87 3.81 -2.58
CA TYR A 54 -19.57 4.42 -1.29
C TYR A 54 -19.28 5.92 -1.42
N ALA A 55 -18.46 6.30 -2.41
CA ALA A 55 -18.12 7.69 -2.68
C ALA A 55 -19.36 8.52 -3.09
N SER A 56 -20.25 7.94 -3.90
CA SER A 56 -21.49 8.58 -4.34
C SER A 56 -22.42 8.89 -3.16
N LYS A 57 -22.59 7.93 -2.23
CA LYS A 57 -23.34 8.12 -1.00
C LYS A 57 -22.74 9.19 -0.10
N ALA A 58 -21.41 9.18 0.05
CA ALA A 58 -20.69 10.16 0.88
C ALA A 58 -20.76 11.58 0.32
N ALA A 59 -20.80 11.73 -1.01
CA ALA A 59 -20.88 13.02 -1.71
C ALA A 59 -22.33 13.46 -2.05
N ALA A 60 -23.34 12.62 -1.77
CA ALA A 60 -24.73 12.83 -2.18
C ALA A 60 -24.89 13.09 -3.69
N VAL A 61 -24.13 12.35 -4.51
CA VAL A 61 -24.12 12.45 -5.98
C VAL A 61 -24.55 11.12 -6.59
N PRO A 62 -25.30 11.08 -7.72
CA PRO A 62 -25.67 9.84 -8.38
C PRO A 62 -24.45 8.96 -8.74
N PRO A 63 -24.51 7.62 -8.57
CA PRO A 63 -23.38 6.72 -8.85
C PRO A 63 -22.84 6.84 -10.28
N ALA A 64 -23.70 7.07 -11.27
CA ALA A 64 -23.29 7.29 -12.65
C ALA A 64 -22.40 8.54 -12.80
N THR A 65 -22.80 9.64 -12.19
CA THR A 65 -22.04 10.90 -12.20
C THR A 65 -20.70 10.73 -11.50
N MET A 66 -20.67 10.03 -10.35
CA MET A 66 -19.45 9.72 -9.64
C MET A 66 -18.51 8.85 -10.48
N LYS A 67 -19.04 7.84 -11.17
CA LYS A 67 -18.26 6.96 -12.07
C LYS A 67 -17.63 7.76 -13.22
N MET A 68 -18.37 8.69 -13.82
CA MET A 68 -17.86 9.57 -14.87
C MET A 68 -16.75 10.49 -14.34
N ALA A 69 -16.93 11.09 -13.18
CA ALA A 69 -15.94 11.98 -12.58
C ALA A 69 -14.63 11.24 -12.25
N VAL A 70 -14.72 10.03 -11.67
CA VAL A 70 -13.55 9.19 -11.40
C VAL A 70 -12.87 8.77 -12.71
N GLY A 71 -13.62 8.39 -13.73
CA GLY A 71 -13.08 8.05 -15.05
C GLY A 71 -12.30 9.22 -15.66
N ALA A 72 -12.91 10.40 -15.71
CA ALA A 72 -12.27 11.60 -16.24
C ALA A 72 -10.97 11.97 -15.47
N LEU A 73 -10.96 11.79 -14.15
CA LEU A 73 -9.75 12.01 -13.35
C LEU A 73 -8.64 11.02 -13.71
N ILE A 74 -8.98 9.74 -13.85
CA ILE A 74 -8.02 8.68 -14.23
C ILE A 74 -7.45 8.97 -15.63
N ASP A 75 -8.29 9.35 -16.58
CA ASP A 75 -7.87 9.68 -17.93
C ASP A 75 -6.93 10.89 -17.95
N ALA A 76 -7.25 11.94 -17.21
CA ALA A 76 -6.40 13.11 -17.09
C ALA A 76 -5.03 12.78 -16.48
N VAL A 77 -5.01 12.02 -15.37
CA VAL A 77 -3.76 11.57 -14.73
C VAL A 77 -2.94 10.73 -15.71
N SER A 78 -3.58 9.79 -16.41
CA SER A 78 -2.93 8.90 -17.37
C SER A 78 -2.30 9.68 -18.53
N TYR A 79 -3.03 10.64 -19.09
CA TYR A 79 -2.56 11.50 -20.17
C TYR A 79 -1.30 12.28 -19.80
N PHE A 80 -1.33 12.96 -18.65
CA PHE A 80 -0.16 13.75 -18.22
C PHE A 80 1.02 12.88 -17.82
N CYS A 81 0.78 11.75 -17.15
CA CYS A 81 1.85 10.80 -16.81
C CYS A 81 2.49 10.18 -18.07
N ALA A 82 1.69 9.85 -19.09
CA ALA A 82 2.19 9.35 -20.37
C ALA A 82 3.11 10.36 -21.08
N ASN A 83 2.85 11.66 -20.88
CA ASN A 83 3.70 12.75 -21.37
C ASN A 83 4.90 13.06 -20.45
N GLY A 84 5.24 12.15 -19.52
CA GLY A 84 6.40 12.29 -18.63
C GLY A 84 6.25 13.34 -17.53
N ARG A 85 5.04 13.83 -17.28
CA ARG A 85 4.77 14.82 -16.24
C ARG A 85 4.44 14.15 -14.92
N ARG A 86 4.90 14.73 -13.83
CA ARG A 86 4.42 14.40 -12.49
C ARG A 86 3.09 15.10 -12.26
N VAL A 87 2.07 14.34 -11.88
CA VAL A 87 0.71 14.83 -11.64
C VAL A 87 0.42 14.84 -10.15
N MET A 88 0.03 15.97 -9.62
CA MET A 88 -0.42 16.10 -8.23
C MET A 88 -1.94 16.14 -8.18
N VAL A 89 -2.53 15.16 -7.50
CA VAL A 89 -3.97 15.12 -7.22
C VAL A 89 -4.19 15.69 -5.81
N PRO A 90 -4.92 16.81 -5.67
CA PRO A 90 -5.14 17.45 -4.37
C PRO A 90 -5.75 16.48 -3.35
N GLY A 91 -5.21 16.46 -2.14
CA GLY A 91 -5.67 15.60 -1.04
C GLY A 91 -5.32 14.11 -1.16
N LEU A 92 -4.86 13.65 -2.33
CA LEU A 92 -4.51 12.23 -2.55
C LEU A 92 -3.00 12.04 -2.58
N GLY A 93 -2.32 12.64 -3.55
CA GLY A 93 -0.89 12.41 -3.74
C GLY A 93 -0.42 12.75 -5.13
N SER A 94 0.78 12.31 -5.45
CA SER A 94 1.36 12.53 -6.78
C SER A 94 1.67 11.21 -7.49
N PHE A 95 1.46 11.24 -8.79
CA PHE A 95 1.71 10.15 -9.73
C PHE A 95 2.83 10.54 -10.69
N GLU A 96 3.73 9.60 -10.98
CA GLU A 96 4.86 9.82 -11.88
C GLU A 96 5.30 8.48 -12.50
N VAL A 97 5.70 8.51 -13.76
CA VAL A 97 6.33 7.36 -14.39
C VAL A 97 7.81 7.32 -14.03
N LYS A 98 8.22 6.27 -13.33
CA LYS A 98 9.63 5.98 -13.04
C LYS A 98 10.17 4.94 -13.99
N THR A 99 11.42 5.14 -14.37
CA THR A 99 12.16 4.21 -15.24
C THR A 99 13.44 3.77 -14.53
N ARG A 100 13.67 2.46 -14.47
CA ARG A 100 14.94 1.91 -13.98
C ARG A 100 15.92 1.88 -15.15
N VAL A 101 17.03 2.57 -14.99
CA VAL A 101 18.14 2.60 -15.97
C VAL A 101 19.34 1.84 -15.43
N LYS A 102 20.14 1.27 -16.33
CA LYS A 102 21.49 0.79 -16.01
C LYS A 102 22.48 1.91 -16.32
N VAL A 103 23.54 1.99 -15.55
CA VAL A 103 24.68 2.86 -15.88
C VAL A 103 25.42 2.22 -17.04
N ALA A 104 25.82 3.01 -18.03
CA ALA A 104 26.67 2.60 -19.14
C ALA A 104 28.12 2.97 -18.83
N GLU A 105 29.08 2.21 -19.36
CA GLU A 105 30.50 2.47 -19.17
C GLU A 105 31.01 3.52 -20.16
N THR A 106 30.39 3.60 -21.33
CA THR A 106 30.76 4.58 -22.37
C THR A 106 29.57 5.44 -22.80
N PRO A 107 29.78 6.67 -23.29
CA PRO A 107 28.70 7.54 -23.78
C PRO A 107 27.90 6.92 -24.94
N GLU A 108 28.52 6.14 -25.81
CA GLU A 108 27.90 5.49 -26.97
C GLU A 108 26.92 4.37 -26.53
N GLU A 109 27.13 3.82 -25.35
CA GLU A 109 26.24 2.80 -24.76
C GLU A 109 25.10 3.44 -23.97
N ALA A 110 25.18 4.70 -23.60
CA ALA A 110 24.18 5.43 -22.82
C ALA A 110 22.94 5.80 -23.66
N THR A 111 22.39 4.83 -24.40
CA THR A 111 21.18 5.01 -25.21
C THR A 111 19.96 4.46 -24.49
N SER A 112 18.77 5.01 -24.78
CA SER A 112 17.50 4.58 -24.19
C SER A 112 17.20 3.10 -24.41
N THR A 113 17.61 2.54 -25.54
CA THR A 113 17.41 1.13 -25.89
C THR A 113 18.31 0.18 -25.11
N LYS A 114 19.55 0.59 -24.82
CA LYS A 114 20.53 -0.25 -24.10
C LYS A 114 20.45 -0.09 -22.57
N THR A 115 20.16 1.12 -22.10
CA THR A 115 20.19 1.44 -20.65
C THR A 115 18.86 1.26 -19.95
N ILE A 116 17.71 1.43 -20.64
CA ILE A 116 16.40 1.22 -20.01
C ILE A 116 16.11 -0.28 -19.90
N LYS A 117 15.98 -0.78 -18.67
CA LYS A 117 15.61 -2.17 -18.44
C LYS A 117 14.21 -2.47 -18.99
N LYS A 118 14.08 -3.55 -19.77
CA LYS A 118 12.76 -4.06 -20.20
C LYS A 118 11.92 -4.36 -18.95
N GLY A 119 10.70 -3.80 -18.87
CA GLY A 119 9.85 -3.90 -17.66
C GLY A 119 10.27 -2.99 -16.50
N GLY A 120 11.30 -2.16 -16.65
CA GLY A 120 11.75 -1.23 -15.61
C GLY A 120 10.90 0.04 -15.47
N ARG A 121 9.86 0.22 -16.28
CA ARG A 121 8.91 1.33 -16.20
C ARG A 121 7.79 0.97 -15.26
N GLN A 122 7.48 1.86 -14.32
CA GLN A 122 6.39 1.69 -13.38
C GLN A 122 5.75 3.03 -13.05
N LEU A 123 4.45 3.03 -12.87
CA LEU A 123 3.75 4.17 -12.30
C LEU A 123 3.97 4.15 -10.79
N ALA A 124 4.60 5.19 -10.28
CA ALA A 124 4.82 5.37 -8.86
C ALA A 124 3.80 6.36 -8.29
N PHE A 125 3.33 6.08 -7.08
CA PHE A 125 2.40 6.91 -6.32
C PHE A 125 3.04 7.31 -4.99
N TRP A 126 2.95 8.61 -4.67
CA TRP A 126 3.38 9.15 -3.39
C TRP A 126 2.22 9.87 -2.71
N PRO A 127 1.67 9.31 -1.63
CA PRO A 127 0.60 9.95 -0.89
C PRO A 127 1.08 11.24 -0.23
N VAL A 128 0.23 12.27 -0.23
CA VAL A 128 0.48 13.51 0.52
C VAL A 128 0.31 13.29 2.02
N GLY A 129 0.91 14.18 2.84
CA GLY A 129 0.82 14.09 4.29
C GLY A 129 -0.61 14.09 4.83
N GLU A 130 -1.50 14.86 4.23
CA GLU A 130 -2.93 14.88 4.58
C GLU A 130 -3.61 13.54 4.37
N PHE A 131 -3.33 12.86 3.25
CA PHE A 131 -3.86 11.52 2.98
C PHE A 131 -3.33 10.49 3.97
N LYS A 132 -2.04 10.54 4.30
CA LYS A 132 -1.43 9.68 5.33
C LYS A 132 -2.05 9.90 6.70
N ALA A 133 -2.37 11.16 7.05
CA ALA A 133 -2.97 11.50 8.33
C ALA A 133 -4.43 11.03 8.46
N LEU A 134 -5.16 10.85 7.34
CA LEU A 134 -6.51 10.28 7.36
C LEU A 134 -6.51 8.81 7.77
N VAL A 135 -5.46 8.06 7.37
CA VAL A 135 -5.22 6.68 7.79
C VAL A 135 -4.14 6.73 8.87
N ASN A 136 -4.55 6.85 10.13
CA ASN A 136 -3.63 6.95 11.26
C ASN A 136 -2.88 5.63 11.45
N LEU A 137 -1.70 5.53 10.84
CA LEU A 137 -0.84 4.34 10.93
C LEU A 137 -0.14 4.22 12.30
N ASP A 138 -0.06 5.31 13.07
CA ASP A 138 0.54 5.30 14.40
C ASP A 138 -0.42 4.71 15.47
N ASN A 139 -1.70 4.58 15.14
CA ASN A 139 -2.73 4.08 16.04
C ASN A 139 -3.57 2.97 15.39
N VAL A 140 -2.87 1.92 14.96
CA VAL A 140 -3.47 0.73 14.35
C VAL A 140 -3.90 -0.25 15.43
N ASN A 141 -5.15 -0.72 15.36
CA ASN A 141 -5.60 -1.82 16.19
C ASN A 141 -5.17 -3.14 15.56
N PHE A 142 -4.33 -3.88 16.26
CA PHE A 142 -3.93 -5.23 15.87
C PHE A 142 -4.78 -6.25 16.63
N HIS A 143 -5.34 -7.21 15.91
CA HIS A 143 -6.06 -8.34 16.53
C HIS A 143 -5.56 -9.65 15.93
N GLU A 144 -5.24 -10.57 16.82
CA GLU A 144 -4.75 -11.88 16.44
C GLU A 144 -5.91 -12.81 16.04
N ASN A 145 -5.75 -13.50 14.93
CA ASN A 145 -6.59 -14.65 14.59
C ASN A 145 -5.99 -15.91 15.23
N LYS A 146 -6.42 -16.20 16.46
CA LYS A 146 -5.93 -17.32 17.27
C LYS A 146 -6.09 -18.68 16.58
N ALA A 147 -7.17 -18.89 15.82
CA ALA A 147 -7.39 -20.13 15.09
C ALA A 147 -6.32 -20.35 14.01
N MET A 148 -5.99 -19.31 13.24
CA MET A 148 -4.93 -19.37 12.22
C MET A 148 -3.55 -19.49 12.86
N SER A 149 -3.29 -18.81 13.97
CA SER A 149 -2.04 -18.96 14.72
C SER A 149 -1.86 -20.39 15.19
N LYS A 150 -2.89 -20.99 15.80
CA LYS A 150 -2.85 -22.39 16.26
C LYS A 150 -2.61 -23.37 15.13
N GLN A 151 -3.28 -23.19 13.99
CA GLN A 151 -3.08 -24.01 12.80
C GLN A 151 -1.65 -23.93 12.24
N SER A 152 -1.04 -22.73 12.30
CA SER A 152 0.31 -22.50 11.76
C SER A 152 1.43 -22.95 12.69
N LEU A 153 1.24 -22.82 14.00
CA LEU A 153 2.25 -23.13 15.02
C LEU A 153 2.22 -24.61 15.45
N GLY A 154 1.04 -25.22 15.47
CA GLY A 154 0.78 -26.48 16.18
C GLY A 154 0.49 -26.24 17.66
N ASP A 155 0.01 -27.28 18.34
CA ASP A 155 -0.49 -27.14 19.73
C ASP A 155 0.62 -26.76 20.73
N GLU A 156 1.83 -27.30 20.57
CA GLU A 156 2.96 -27.05 21.47
C GLU A 156 3.43 -25.59 21.41
N ASP A 157 3.77 -25.10 20.22
CA ASP A 157 4.26 -23.74 20.04
C ASP A 157 3.15 -22.70 20.34
N TYR A 158 1.89 -23.05 20.05
CA TYR A 158 0.74 -22.19 20.38
C TYR A 158 0.54 -22.04 21.89
N ALA A 159 0.71 -23.13 22.66
CA ALA A 159 0.61 -23.07 24.12
C ALA A 159 1.71 -22.20 24.75
N VAL A 160 2.90 -22.16 24.17
CA VAL A 160 3.97 -21.27 24.61
C VAL A 160 3.61 -19.80 24.37
N LEU A 161 2.96 -19.49 23.23
CA LEU A 161 2.51 -18.12 22.92
C LEU A 161 1.31 -17.67 23.78
N HIS A 162 0.43 -18.60 24.15
CA HIS A 162 -0.79 -18.36 24.92
C HIS A 162 -0.83 -19.28 26.14
N PRO A 163 0.00 -19.04 27.17
CA PRO A 163 -0.03 -19.85 28.38
C PRO A 163 -1.44 -19.74 29.03
N THR A 164 -2.05 -20.86 29.28
CA THR A 164 -3.27 -20.94 30.11
C THR A 164 -2.87 -20.60 31.54
N ALA A 165 -3.42 -19.49 32.05
CA ALA A 165 -3.24 -19.10 33.45
C ALA A 165 -3.94 -20.11 34.39
#